data_6e688b18de16827abd3796e7a00880a0
#
_entry.id   6e688b18de16827abd3796e7a00880a0
#
_cell.length_a   1.000
_cell.length_b   1.000
_cell.length_c   1.000
_cell.angle_alpha   90.00
_cell.angle_beta   90.00
_cell.angle_gamma   90.00
#
_symmetry.space_group_name_H-M   'P 1'
#
loop_
_entity.id
_entity.type
_entity.pdbx_description
1 polymer ?
#
loop_
_entity_poly.entity_id
_entity_poly.type
_entity_poly.pdbx_seq_one_letter_code
_entity_poly.pdbx_strand_id
1 'polypeptide(L)'
;MIKKLVIFAGGRGTRFLEETNLTPKPMIYIGPYPIILHIMKYYNYFGVNEFIICGGYKVEQIKNFFTNLKTFLNDIEINYKKDEIKLLTNNNLDWKITIADTGLKTMTGGRLKK
;
A
#
# COMPACT_ATOMS: atom_id res chain seq x y z
N MET A 1 -2.68 -19.32 13.47
CA MET A 1 -3.51 -19.28 12.27
C MET A 1 -3.18 -18.06 11.43
N ILE A 2 -2.98 -18.25 10.14
CA ILE A 2 -2.66 -17.15 9.24
C ILE A 2 -3.95 -16.50 8.79
N LYS A 3 -3.97 -15.19 8.89
CA LYS A 3 -5.13 -14.44 8.44
C LYS A 3 -4.71 -13.51 7.31
N LYS A 4 -5.51 -13.50 6.28
CA LYS A 4 -5.28 -12.65 5.13
C LYS A 4 -6.43 -11.69 4.96
N LEU A 5 -6.14 -10.52 4.43
CA LEU A 5 -7.15 -9.55 4.08
C LEU A 5 -6.97 -9.13 2.64
N VAL A 6 -8.04 -9.17 1.87
CA VAL A 6 -8.03 -8.69 0.51
C VAL A 6 -8.67 -7.31 0.50
N ILE A 7 -7.97 -6.34 -0.04
CA ILE A 7 -8.44 -4.96 -0.10
C ILE A 7 -8.63 -4.58 -1.55
N PHE A 8 -9.83 -4.19 -1.92
CA PHE A 8 -10.10 -3.73 -3.26
C PHE A 8 -9.96 -2.23 -3.32
N ALA A 9 -8.93 -1.78 -4.00
CA ALA A 9 -8.59 -0.38 -4.06
C ALA A 9 -8.62 0.14 -5.49
N GLY A 10 -9.38 -0.51 -6.37
CA GLY A 10 -9.35 -0.18 -7.77
C GLY A 10 -10.39 0.81 -8.24
N GLY A 11 -11.27 1.23 -7.38
CA GLY A 11 -12.31 2.15 -7.80
C GLY A 11 -11.74 3.51 -8.13
N ARG A 12 -12.37 4.20 -9.05
CA ARG A 12 -11.89 5.50 -9.47
C ARG A 12 -12.29 6.62 -8.54
N GLY A 13 -13.32 6.41 -7.74
CA GLY A 13 -13.80 7.46 -6.87
C GLY A 13 -14.44 8.59 -7.63
N THR A 14 -15.07 8.28 -8.75
CA THR A 14 -15.53 9.32 -9.65
C THR A 14 -16.65 10.17 -9.07
N ARG A 15 -17.30 9.68 -8.05
CA ARG A 15 -18.31 10.47 -7.43
C ARG A 15 -17.81 11.46 -6.47
N PHE A 16 -16.53 11.42 -6.18
CA PHE A 16 -15.97 12.22 -5.11
C PHE A 16 -15.28 13.44 -5.64
N LEU A 17 -14.62 14.12 -4.76
CA LEU A 17 -14.01 15.37 -5.07
C LEU A 17 -12.81 15.20 -5.97
N GLU A 18 -12.27 16.33 -6.37
CA GLU A 18 -11.17 16.31 -7.30
C GLU A 18 -9.93 15.61 -6.80
N GLU A 19 -9.75 15.59 -5.51
CA GLU A 19 -8.56 14.90 -5.03
C GLU A 19 -8.62 13.42 -5.32
N THR A 20 -9.80 12.84 -5.51
CA THR A 20 -9.85 11.44 -5.87
C THR A 20 -9.49 11.22 -7.33
N ASN A 21 -9.52 12.27 -8.14
CA ASN A 21 -9.04 12.15 -9.51
C ASN A 21 -7.53 12.12 -9.58
N LEU A 22 -6.87 12.72 -8.60
CA LEU A 22 -5.42 12.78 -8.56
C LEU A 22 -4.83 11.69 -7.69
N THR A 23 -5.56 11.28 -6.66
CA THR A 23 -5.07 10.30 -5.69
C THR A 23 -6.14 9.27 -5.45
N PRO A 24 -5.82 7.98 -5.55
CA PRO A 24 -6.81 6.95 -5.23
C PRO A 24 -7.30 7.14 -3.81
N LYS A 25 -8.59 6.89 -3.61
CA LYS A 25 -9.19 7.11 -2.31
C LYS A 25 -8.44 6.47 -1.15
N PRO A 26 -7.97 5.21 -1.27
CA PRO A 26 -7.23 4.59 -0.17
C PRO A 26 -5.92 5.28 0.14
N MET A 27 -5.42 6.11 -0.78
CA MET A 27 -4.16 6.80 -0.58
C MET A 27 -4.33 8.24 -0.12
N ILE A 28 -5.54 8.64 0.21
CA ILE A 28 -5.76 9.96 0.78
C ILE A 28 -5.30 9.91 2.24
N TYR A 29 -4.49 10.88 2.62
CA TYR A 29 -3.88 10.88 3.95
C TYR A 29 -4.84 11.35 5.02
N ILE A 30 -4.76 10.68 6.16
CA ILE A 30 -5.38 11.12 7.39
C ILE A 30 -4.25 11.19 8.40
N GLY A 31 -3.87 12.42 8.77
CA GLY A 31 -2.69 12.60 9.58
C GLY A 31 -1.45 12.22 8.78
N PRO A 32 -0.52 11.48 9.34
CA PRO A 32 0.74 11.17 8.66
C PRO A 32 0.67 10.00 7.70
N TYR A 33 -0.47 9.32 7.61
CA TYR A 33 -0.55 8.10 6.82
C TYR A 33 -1.80 8.04 5.96
N PRO A 34 -1.73 7.33 4.82
CA PRO A 34 -2.92 7.16 3.99
C PRO A 34 -3.94 6.23 4.65
N ILE A 35 -5.17 6.38 4.20
CA ILE A 35 -6.28 5.61 4.76
C ILE A 35 -5.99 4.11 4.73
N ILE A 36 -5.41 3.62 3.64
CA ILE A 36 -5.17 2.19 3.51
C ILE A 36 -4.27 1.67 4.63
N LEU A 37 -3.30 2.45 5.05
CA LEU A 37 -2.43 2.01 6.13
C LEU A 37 -3.16 1.97 7.46
N HIS A 38 -4.06 2.92 7.68
CA HIS A 38 -4.87 2.90 8.91
C HIS A 38 -5.72 1.65 8.96
N ILE A 39 -6.32 1.28 7.83
CA ILE A 39 -7.14 0.08 7.77
C ILE A 39 -6.31 -1.16 8.06
N MET A 40 -5.13 -1.24 7.45
CA MET A 40 -4.28 -2.40 7.64
C MET A 40 -3.80 -2.52 9.06
N LYS A 41 -3.48 -1.40 9.70
CA LYS A 41 -3.06 -1.42 11.10
C LYS A 41 -4.19 -1.89 12.00
N TYR A 42 -5.40 -1.46 11.68
CA TYR A 42 -6.56 -1.89 12.44
C TYR A 42 -6.71 -3.41 12.40
N TYR A 43 -6.63 -3.99 11.21
CA TYR A 43 -6.78 -5.43 11.10
C TYR A 43 -5.57 -6.17 11.63
N ASN A 44 -4.40 -5.57 11.56
CA ASN A 44 -3.22 -6.18 12.13
C ASN A 44 -3.35 -6.33 13.64
N TYR A 45 -4.05 -5.41 14.26
CA TYR A 45 -4.32 -5.52 15.69
C TYR A 45 -5.04 -6.83 16.01
N PHE A 46 -5.84 -7.32 15.09
CA PHE A 46 -6.59 -8.56 15.28
C PHE A 46 -5.88 -9.77 14.67
N GLY A 47 -4.63 -9.64 14.33
CA GLY A 47 -3.85 -10.78 13.91
C GLY A 47 -3.66 -10.94 12.42
N VAL A 48 -4.18 -10.03 11.60
CA VAL A 48 -3.96 -10.10 10.16
C VAL A 48 -2.57 -9.57 9.85
N ASN A 49 -1.77 -10.39 9.19
CA ASN A 49 -0.42 -9.96 8.81
C ASN A 49 -0.11 -10.20 7.34
N GLU A 50 -1.09 -10.62 6.58
CA GLU A 50 -0.92 -10.78 5.15
C GLU A 50 -2.04 -10.04 4.44
N PHE A 51 -1.65 -9.16 3.51
CA PHE A 51 -2.59 -8.28 2.82
C PHE A 51 -2.43 -8.41 1.34
N ILE A 52 -3.54 -8.50 0.62
CA ILE A 52 -3.54 -8.54 -0.83
C ILE A 52 -4.32 -7.33 -1.28
N ILE A 53 -3.65 -6.44 -1.98
CA ILE A 53 -4.27 -5.20 -2.44
C ILE A 53 -4.48 -5.30 -3.93
N CYS A 54 -5.75 -5.21 -4.32
CA CYS A 54 -6.11 -5.24 -5.73
C CYS A 54 -6.37 -3.82 -6.17
N GLY A 55 -5.45 -3.25 -6.92
CA GLY A 55 -5.55 -1.87 -7.34
C GLY A 55 -5.74 -1.77 -8.84
N GLY A 56 -6.22 -0.65 -9.29
CA GLY A 56 -6.36 -0.37 -10.71
C GLY A 56 -5.99 1.06 -10.97
N TYR A 57 -6.93 1.96 -10.75
CA TYR A 57 -6.68 3.37 -11.00
C TYR A 57 -5.51 3.86 -10.15
N LYS A 58 -4.45 4.28 -10.82
CA LYS A 58 -3.24 4.82 -10.18
C LYS A 58 -2.65 3.89 -9.14
N VAL A 59 -2.63 2.61 -9.46
CA VAL A 59 -2.09 1.61 -8.56
C VAL A 59 -0.61 1.87 -8.28
N GLU A 60 0.07 2.57 -9.16
CA GLU A 60 1.48 2.86 -8.96
C GLU A 60 1.71 3.73 -7.73
N GLN A 61 0.74 4.55 -7.34
CA GLN A 61 0.88 5.33 -6.12
C GLN A 61 0.88 4.42 -4.90
N ILE A 62 0.06 3.39 -4.95
CA ILE A 62 0.01 2.43 -3.85
C ILE A 62 1.34 1.67 -3.78
N LYS A 63 1.83 1.23 -4.92
CA LYS A 63 3.10 0.52 -4.97
C LYS A 63 4.23 1.39 -4.44
N ASN A 64 4.28 2.63 -4.87
CA ASN A 64 5.33 3.54 -4.42
C ASN A 64 5.29 3.75 -2.93
N PHE A 65 4.11 3.89 -2.37
CA PHE A 65 4.01 4.10 -0.95
C PHE A 65 4.60 2.92 -0.19
N PHE A 66 4.20 1.70 -0.54
CA PHE A 66 4.63 0.54 0.23
C PHE A 66 6.09 0.18 -0.01
N THR A 67 6.61 0.41 -1.22
CA THR A 67 8.02 0.13 -1.45
C THR A 67 8.91 1.12 -0.71
N ASN A 68 8.41 2.31 -0.40
CA ASN A 68 9.19 3.31 0.32
C ASN A 68 8.91 3.32 1.81
N LEU A 69 7.93 2.56 2.25
CA LEU A 69 7.52 2.62 3.65
C LEU A 69 8.66 2.26 4.60
N LYS A 70 9.49 1.34 4.18
CA LYS A 70 10.60 0.91 5.01
C LYS A 70 11.55 2.05 5.32
N THR A 71 11.80 2.92 4.35
CA THR A 71 12.65 4.07 4.60
C THR A 71 11.95 5.12 5.46
N PHE A 72 10.64 5.25 5.33
CA PHE A 72 9.91 6.20 6.17
C PHE A 72 9.87 5.77 7.62
N LEU A 73 9.84 4.47 7.88
CA LEU A 73 9.76 3.96 9.24
C LEU A 73 11.09 3.98 9.96
N ASN A 74 12.19 4.18 9.23
CA ASN A 74 13.52 4.08 9.80
C ASN A 74 14.32 5.34 9.56
N ASP A 75 15.32 5.54 10.41
CA ASP A 75 16.33 6.55 10.13
C ASP A 75 17.22 6.01 9.03
N ILE A 76 17.62 6.87 8.12
CA ILE A 76 18.40 6.44 6.98
C ILE A 76 19.60 7.34 6.77
N GLU A 77 20.60 6.79 6.11
CA GLU A 77 21.76 7.53 5.67
C GLU A 77 21.86 7.35 4.17
N ILE A 78 21.95 8.44 3.44
CA ILE A 78 22.04 8.41 1.99
C ILE A 78 23.44 8.86 1.59
N ASN A 79 24.12 8.00 0.85
CA ASN A 79 25.45 8.33 0.35
C ASN A 79 25.36 8.46 -1.16
N TYR A 80 25.33 9.69 -1.65
CA TYR A 80 25.17 9.92 -3.08
C TYR A 80 26.43 9.58 -3.86
N LYS A 81 27.57 9.61 -3.20
CA LYS A 81 28.80 9.23 -3.89
C LYS A 81 28.81 7.77 -4.26
N LYS A 82 28.32 6.93 -3.37
CA LYS A 82 28.31 5.49 -3.60
C LYS A 82 26.96 5.00 -4.07
N ASP A 83 25.99 5.88 -4.15
CA ASP A 83 24.62 5.53 -4.56
C ASP A 83 24.04 4.45 -3.65
N GLU A 84 24.14 4.67 -2.36
CA GLU A 84 23.69 3.71 -1.35
C GLU A 84 22.75 4.34 -0.37
N ILE A 85 21.79 3.54 0.09
CA ILE A 85 20.88 3.92 1.15
C ILE A 85 21.03 2.89 2.26
N LYS A 86 21.27 3.36 3.47
CA LYS A 86 21.48 2.48 4.61
C LYS A 86 20.45 2.78 5.68
N LEU A 87 19.84 1.75 6.20
CA LEU A 87 18.90 1.91 7.31
C LEU A 87 19.68 1.92 8.61
N LEU A 88 19.42 2.93 9.42
CA LEU A 88 20.12 3.07 10.69
C LEU A 88 19.35 2.47 11.86
N THR A 89 18.07 2.24 11.69
CA THR A 89 17.24 1.61 12.71
C THR A 89 16.60 0.38 12.12
N ASN A 90 15.87 -0.35 12.95
CA ASN A 90 15.30 -1.62 12.51
C ASN A 90 13.82 -1.68 12.88
N ASN A 91 13.07 -0.73 12.39
CA ASN A 91 11.62 -0.69 12.61
C ASN A 91 10.94 -1.34 11.43
N ASN A 92 10.54 -2.58 11.59
CA ASN A 92 9.94 -3.34 10.51
C ASN A 92 8.51 -3.70 10.85
N LEU A 93 7.69 -3.72 9.81
CA LEU A 93 6.36 -4.31 9.93
C LEU A 93 6.49 -5.78 9.57
N ASP A 94 5.84 -6.61 10.34
CA ASP A 94 5.88 -8.05 10.09
C ASP A 94 4.71 -8.42 9.18
N TRP A 95 4.65 -7.78 8.04
CA TRP A 95 3.55 -7.92 7.09
C TRP A 95 4.06 -8.46 5.77
N LYS A 96 3.20 -9.22 5.12
CA LYS A 96 3.43 -9.61 3.74
C LYS A 96 2.37 -8.93 2.91
N ILE A 97 2.78 -8.14 1.94
CA ILE A 97 1.85 -7.36 1.13
C ILE A 97 2.03 -7.71 -0.33
N THR A 98 0.95 -8.07 -0.97
CA THR A 98 0.92 -8.32 -2.40
C THR A 98 0.05 -7.27 -3.05
N ILE A 99 0.57 -6.60 -4.05
CA ILE A 99 -0.18 -5.57 -4.76
C ILE A 99 -0.35 -6.01 -6.19
N ALA A 100 -1.59 -6.22 -6.59
CA ALA A 100 -1.91 -6.69 -7.92
C ALA A 100 -2.64 -5.60 -8.69
N ASP A 101 -2.24 -5.42 -9.94
CA ASP A 101 -2.90 -4.46 -10.82
C ASP A 101 -4.04 -5.17 -11.53
N THR A 102 -5.25 -4.93 -11.08
CA THR A 102 -6.39 -5.59 -11.68
C THR A 102 -6.85 -4.91 -12.97
N GLY A 103 -6.60 -3.60 -13.07
CA GLY A 103 -6.97 -2.87 -14.26
C GLY A 103 -8.46 -2.78 -14.47
N LEU A 104 -8.85 -2.00 -15.46
CA LEU A 104 -10.26 -1.84 -15.78
C LEU A 104 -10.74 -2.95 -16.69
N LYS A 105 -9.86 -3.47 -17.51
CA LYS A 105 -10.24 -4.49 -18.47
C LYS A 105 -10.21 -5.88 -17.92
N THR A 106 -9.53 -6.09 -16.84
CA THR A 106 -9.31 -7.41 -16.31
C THR A 106 -10.38 -7.77 -15.31
N MET A 107 -10.98 -8.89 -15.51
CA MET A 107 -11.93 -9.36 -14.53
C MET A 107 -11.19 -9.83 -13.33
N THR A 108 -11.69 -9.43 -12.21
CA THR A 108 -10.98 -9.65 -10.98
C THR A 108 -10.85 -11.10 -10.59
N GLY A 109 -11.79 -11.92 -11.02
CA GLY A 109 -11.74 -13.31 -10.62
C GLY A 109 -10.45 -14.00 -11.01
N GLY A 110 -9.99 -13.76 -12.22
CA GLY A 110 -8.75 -14.37 -12.66
C GLY A 110 -7.55 -13.90 -11.88
N ARG A 111 -7.53 -12.63 -11.55
CA ARG A 111 -6.41 -12.09 -10.81
C ARG A 111 -6.38 -12.58 -9.39
N LEU A 112 -7.52 -12.68 -8.79
CA LEU A 112 -7.58 -13.09 -7.40
C LEU A 112 -7.14 -14.52 -7.19
N LYS A 113 -7.17 -15.31 -8.22
CA LYS A 113 -6.74 -16.67 -8.09
C LYS A 113 -5.26 -16.81 -7.94
N LYS A 114 -4.54 -15.82 -8.30
CA LYS A 114 -3.12 -15.88 -8.09
C LYS A 114 -2.79 -15.67 -6.64
#